data_80458feb3df6673212134011c4555519
#
_entry.id   80458feb3df6673212134011c4555519
#
_cell.length_a   1.000
_cell.length_b   1.000
_cell.length_c   1.000
_cell.angle_alpha   90.00
_cell.angle_beta   90.00
_cell.angle_gamma   90.00
#
_symmetry.space_group_name_H-M   'P 1'
#
loop_
_entity.id
_entity.type
_entity.pdbx_description
1 polymer ?
#
loop_
_entity_poly.entity_id
_entity_poly.type
_entity_poly.pdbx_seq_one_letter_code
_entity_poly.pdbx_strand_id
1 'polypeptide(L)'
;GYKAMTVAPELEAQVKILDEMFAKYQKAVDHVKEVNEAEYTDFMARRLVEMAGDCVMGLLLVTDASRSLGSADADVAAAAADLARSAKVYVNLAAADVERASSFIASVAPADLAAYQA
;
A
#
# COMPACT_ATOMS: atom_id res chain seq x y z
N GLY A 1 7.86 -3.49 -13.57
CA GLY A 1 7.17 -3.36 -12.30
C GLY A 1 7.42 -4.53 -11.37
N TYR A 2 6.87 -4.48 -10.19
CA TYR A 2 7.08 -5.54 -9.21
C TYR A 2 6.54 -6.90 -9.66
N LYS A 3 5.61 -6.92 -10.61
CA LYS A 3 5.07 -8.17 -11.16
C LYS A 3 6.12 -9.01 -11.90
N ALA A 4 7.20 -8.38 -12.35
CA ALA A 4 8.32 -9.08 -12.97
C ALA A 4 9.30 -9.67 -11.95
N MET A 5 9.14 -9.33 -10.67
CA MET A 5 9.98 -9.80 -9.58
C MET A 5 9.73 -11.27 -9.29
N THR A 6 10.81 -12.02 -9.00
CA THR A 6 10.67 -13.39 -8.50
C THR A 6 10.18 -13.35 -7.05
N VAL A 7 9.02 -13.93 -6.81
CA VAL A 7 8.39 -13.92 -5.49
C VAL A 7 8.53 -15.30 -4.87
N ALA A 8 8.97 -15.34 -3.61
CA ALA A 8 9.01 -16.58 -2.84
C ALA A 8 7.58 -17.11 -2.64
N PRO A 9 7.35 -18.44 -2.75
CA PRO A 9 6.01 -19.00 -2.58
C PRO A 9 5.35 -18.63 -1.26
N GLU A 10 6.13 -18.44 -0.20
CA GLU A 10 5.63 -18.06 1.13
C GLU A 10 5.00 -16.67 1.13
N LEU A 11 5.28 -15.84 0.13
CA LEU A 11 4.83 -14.45 0.06
C LEU A 11 3.85 -14.18 -1.09
N GLU A 12 3.40 -15.21 -1.80
CA GLU A 12 2.47 -15.03 -2.92
C GLU A 12 1.15 -14.39 -2.49
N ALA A 13 0.64 -14.75 -1.31
CA ALA A 13 -0.58 -14.14 -0.78
C ALA A 13 -0.39 -12.63 -0.55
N GLN A 14 0.79 -12.23 -0.08
CA GLN A 14 1.11 -10.83 0.17
C GLN A 14 1.22 -10.03 -1.13
N VAL A 15 1.69 -10.65 -2.20
CA VAL A 15 1.72 -10.00 -3.52
C VAL A 15 0.32 -9.71 -4.02
N LYS A 16 -0.63 -10.63 -3.81
CA LYS A 16 -2.03 -10.40 -4.14
C LYS A 16 -2.61 -9.23 -3.36
N ILE A 17 -2.32 -9.16 -2.07
CA ILE A 17 -2.76 -8.05 -1.21
C ILE A 17 -2.17 -6.74 -1.70
N LEU A 18 -0.88 -6.73 -2.07
CA LEU A 18 -0.24 -5.54 -2.64
C LEU A 18 -0.89 -5.10 -3.94
N ASP A 19 -1.24 -6.02 -4.83
CA ASP A 19 -1.97 -5.69 -6.05
C ASP A 19 -3.28 -4.97 -5.74
N GLU A 20 -4.02 -5.45 -4.76
CA GLU A 20 -5.27 -4.82 -4.33
C GLU A 20 -5.02 -3.43 -3.72
N MET A 21 -3.96 -3.29 -2.93
CA MET A 21 -3.58 -2.01 -2.34
C MET A 21 -3.26 -0.97 -3.42
N PHE A 22 -2.45 -1.34 -4.41
CA PHE A 22 -2.11 -0.46 -5.53
C PHE A 22 -3.34 -0.08 -6.34
N ALA A 23 -4.26 -1.03 -6.55
CA ALA A 23 -5.50 -0.77 -7.27
C ALA A 23 -6.39 0.24 -6.50
N LYS A 24 -6.50 0.10 -5.20
CA LYS A 24 -7.25 1.04 -4.35
C LYS A 24 -6.62 2.42 -4.35
N TYR A 25 -5.30 2.48 -4.29
CA TYR A 25 -4.57 3.74 -4.38
C TYR A 25 -4.84 4.44 -5.72
N GLN A 26 -4.71 3.72 -6.83
CA GLN A 26 -4.95 4.28 -8.16
C GLN A 26 -6.39 4.78 -8.30
N LYS A 27 -7.35 4.01 -7.81
CA LYS A 27 -8.76 4.41 -7.81
C LYS A 27 -8.99 5.68 -7.01
N ALA A 28 -8.35 5.81 -5.85
CA ALA A 28 -8.44 6.99 -5.02
C ALA A 28 -7.85 8.22 -5.72
N VAL A 29 -6.69 8.08 -6.36
CA VAL A 29 -6.07 9.15 -7.15
C VAL A 29 -7.00 9.60 -8.27
N ASP A 30 -7.55 8.66 -9.02
CA ASP A 30 -8.45 8.95 -10.12
C ASP A 30 -9.71 9.68 -9.65
N HIS A 31 -10.26 9.26 -8.51
CA HIS A 31 -11.43 9.90 -7.91
C HIS A 31 -11.14 11.36 -7.54
N VAL A 32 -10.01 11.62 -6.89
CA VAL A 32 -9.62 12.98 -6.51
C VAL A 32 -9.42 13.86 -7.76
N LYS A 33 -8.83 13.31 -8.81
CA LYS A 33 -8.66 14.00 -10.09
C LYS A 33 -10.00 14.33 -10.75
N GLU A 34 -10.96 13.41 -10.70
CA GLU A 34 -12.30 13.62 -11.27
C GLU A 34 -13.06 14.72 -10.54
N VAL A 35 -12.95 14.78 -9.22
CA VAL A 35 -13.55 15.86 -8.42
C VAL A 35 -13.00 17.21 -8.85
N ASN A 36 -11.70 17.28 -9.12
CA ASN A 36 -11.03 18.44 -9.70
C ASN A 36 -11.30 19.76 -8.96
N GLU A 37 -11.22 19.73 -7.64
CA GLU A 37 -11.32 20.91 -6.79
C GLU A 37 -10.08 21.03 -5.93
N ALA A 38 -9.47 22.22 -5.91
CA ALA A 38 -8.19 22.44 -5.23
C ALA A 38 -8.26 22.15 -3.73
N GLU A 39 -9.30 22.62 -3.05
CA GLU A 39 -9.45 22.39 -1.60
C GLU A 39 -9.63 20.92 -1.27
N TYR A 40 -10.41 20.21 -2.07
CA TYR A 40 -10.62 18.78 -1.91
C TYR A 40 -9.33 18.02 -2.14
N THR A 41 -8.58 18.37 -3.20
CA THR A 41 -7.30 17.76 -3.51
C THR A 41 -6.31 17.97 -2.37
N ASP A 42 -6.19 19.19 -1.85
CA ASP A 42 -5.30 19.51 -0.74
C ASP A 42 -5.69 18.73 0.52
N PHE A 43 -6.98 18.63 0.81
CA PHE A 43 -7.47 17.90 1.96
C PHE A 43 -7.15 16.40 1.88
N MET A 44 -7.25 15.82 0.69
CA MET A 44 -6.99 14.39 0.47
C MET A 44 -5.52 14.05 0.23
N ALA A 45 -4.68 15.07 -0.05
CA ALA A 45 -3.29 14.86 -0.45
C ALA A 45 -2.51 14.02 0.58
N ARG A 46 -2.66 14.32 1.86
CA ARG A 46 -1.96 13.59 2.92
C ARG A 46 -2.32 12.11 2.92
N ARG A 47 -3.60 11.81 2.75
CA ARG A 47 -4.09 10.42 2.72
C ARG A 47 -3.56 9.68 1.51
N LEU A 48 -3.51 10.34 0.36
CA LEU A 48 -2.93 9.75 -0.85
C LEU A 48 -1.44 9.46 -0.68
N VAL A 49 -0.69 10.37 -0.07
CA VAL A 49 0.73 10.17 0.21
C VAL A 49 0.93 8.99 1.16
N GLU A 50 0.12 8.90 2.20
CA GLU A 50 0.19 7.78 3.15
C GLU A 50 -0.13 6.45 2.48
N MET A 51 -1.14 6.41 1.62
CA MET A 51 -1.48 5.22 0.84
C MET A 51 -0.32 4.80 -0.07
N ALA A 52 0.29 5.76 -0.77
CA ALA A 52 1.43 5.50 -1.63
C ALA A 52 2.60 4.93 -0.81
N GLY A 53 2.87 5.51 0.35
CA GLY A 53 3.92 5.05 1.26
C GLY A 53 3.70 3.62 1.72
N ASP A 54 2.47 3.28 2.10
CA ASP A 54 2.10 1.93 2.51
C ASP A 54 2.32 0.91 1.38
N CYS A 55 1.92 1.27 0.17
CA CYS A 55 2.10 0.41 -1.00
C CYS A 55 3.59 0.19 -1.30
N VAL A 56 4.37 1.26 -1.32
CA VAL A 56 5.81 1.18 -1.65
C VAL A 56 6.57 0.43 -0.56
N MET A 57 6.32 0.71 0.69
CA MET A 57 7.00 0.03 1.80
C MET A 57 6.65 -1.46 1.81
N GLY A 58 5.38 -1.80 1.58
CA GLY A 58 4.96 -3.19 1.46
C GLY A 58 5.69 -3.91 0.33
N LEU A 59 5.81 -3.27 -0.82
CA LEU A 59 6.54 -3.81 -1.96
C LEU A 59 8.02 -4.03 -1.64
N LEU A 60 8.68 -3.07 -1.00
CA LEU A 60 10.08 -3.18 -0.63
C LEU A 60 10.32 -4.33 0.35
N LEU A 61 9.46 -4.47 1.35
CA LEU A 61 9.60 -5.54 2.35
C LEU A 61 9.40 -6.92 1.72
N VAL A 62 8.41 -7.07 0.86
CA VAL A 62 8.16 -8.34 0.16
C VAL A 62 9.33 -8.66 -0.78
N THR A 63 9.86 -7.67 -1.47
CA THR A 63 11.01 -7.83 -2.36
C THR A 63 12.24 -8.30 -1.59
N ASP A 64 12.55 -7.63 -0.48
CA ASP A 64 13.70 -7.98 0.35
C ASP A 64 13.56 -9.36 0.97
N ALA A 65 12.36 -9.68 1.49
CA ALA A 65 12.10 -10.99 2.07
C ALA A 65 12.21 -12.10 1.01
N SER A 66 11.68 -11.88 -0.19
CA SER A 66 11.76 -12.86 -1.28
C SER A 66 13.21 -13.11 -1.69
N ARG A 67 13.99 -12.04 -1.80
CA ARG A 67 15.41 -12.14 -2.15
C ARG A 67 16.18 -12.88 -1.07
N SER A 68 15.92 -12.60 0.20
CA SER A 68 16.59 -13.24 1.32
C SER A 68 16.26 -14.72 1.43
N LEU A 69 15.00 -15.09 1.19
CA LEU A 69 14.58 -16.50 1.19
C LEU A 69 15.25 -17.30 0.06
N GLY A 70 15.59 -16.64 -1.05
CA GLY A 70 16.29 -17.28 -2.16
C GLY A 70 17.81 -17.21 -2.08
N SER A 71 18.38 -16.66 -1.00
CA SER A 71 19.82 -16.46 -0.88
C SER A 71 20.58 -17.77 -0.65
N ALA A 72 21.76 -17.88 -1.27
CA ALA A 72 22.70 -18.96 -1.01
C ALA A 72 23.53 -18.73 0.26
N ASP A 73 23.53 -17.50 0.80
CA ASP A 73 24.23 -17.15 2.03
C ASP A 73 23.47 -17.67 3.23
N ALA A 74 24.11 -18.52 4.04
CA ALA A 74 23.47 -19.18 5.18
C ALA A 74 23.00 -18.19 6.25
N ASP A 75 23.75 -17.13 6.49
CA ASP A 75 23.37 -16.12 7.49
C ASP A 75 22.17 -15.31 7.03
N VAL A 76 22.13 -14.95 5.75
CA VAL A 76 20.99 -14.27 5.15
C VAL A 76 19.76 -15.14 5.19
N ALA A 77 19.89 -16.42 4.80
CA ALA A 77 18.79 -17.38 4.82
C ALA A 77 18.26 -17.62 6.23
N ALA A 78 19.14 -17.63 7.23
CA ALA A 78 18.74 -17.82 8.64
C ALA A 78 17.85 -16.67 9.14
N ALA A 79 18.11 -15.43 8.68
CA ALA A 79 17.30 -14.27 9.05
C ALA A 79 16.04 -14.11 8.18
N ALA A 80 15.96 -14.82 7.06
CA ALA A 80 14.90 -14.65 6.07
C ALA A 80 13.51 -14.96 6.62
N ALA A 81 13.39 -15.95 7.51
CA ALA A 81 12.11 -16.31 8.10
C ALA A 81 11.51 -15.17 8.94
N ASP A 82 12.36 -14.47 9.70
CA ASP A 82 11.92 -13.30 10.48
C ASP A 82 11.52 -12.15 9.58
N LEU A 83 12.30 -11.91 8.54
CA LEU A 83 11.99 -10.86 7.56
C LEU A 83 10.67 -11.14 6.83
N ALA A 84 10.43 -12.40 6.47
CA ALA A 84 9.17 -12.82 5.83
C ALA A 84 7.98 -12.60 6.76
N ARG A 85 8.12 -12.93 8.05
CA ARG A 85 7.06 -12.67 9.04
C ARG A 85 6.77 -11.18 9.16
N SER A 86 7.82 -10.37 9.23
CA SER A 86 7.67 -8.91 9.30
C SER A 86 6.97 -8.36 8.06
N ALA A 87 7.32 -8.86 6.89
CA ALA A 87 6.68 -8.46 5.64
C ALA A 87 5.18 -8.80 5.64
N LYS A 88 4.81 -10.01 6.10
CA LYS A 88 3.40 -10.42 6.20
C LYS A 88 2.61 -9.51 7.14
N VAL A 89 3.14 -9.27 8.33
CA VAL A 89 2.47 -8.42 9.32
C VAL A 89 2.31 -7.00 8.78
N TYR A 90 3.37 -6.45 8.21
CA TYR A 90 3.32 -5.10 7.66
C TYR A 90 2.29 -4.98 6.53
N VAL A 91 2.31 -5.89 5.57
CA VAL A 91 1.40 -5.85 4.43
C VAL A 91 -0.05 -5.95 4.89
N ASN A 92 -0.34 -6.82 5.84
CA ASN A 92 -1.70 -6.96 6.37
C ASN A 92 -2.16 -5.68 7.09
N LEU A 93 -1.28 -5.07 7.87
CA LEU A 93 -1.58 -3.80 8.54
C LEU A 93 -1.77 -2.67 7.54
N ALA A 94 -0.85 -2.54 6.60
CA ALA A 94 -0.90 -1.51 5.56
C ALA A 94 -2.14 -1.66 4.68
N ALA A 95 -2.55 -2.89 4.36
CA ALA A 95 -3.76 -3.16 3.59
C ALA A 95 -5.01 -2.63 4.32
N ALA A 96 -5.08 -2.81 5.63
CA ALA A 96 -6.19 -2.26 6.43
C ALA A 96 -6.20 -0.73 6.40
N ASP A 97 -5.03 -0.11 6.49
CA ASP A 97 -4.91 1.35 6.44
C ASP A 97 -5.29 1.90 5.07
N VAL A 98 -4.86 1.23 3.99
CA VAL A 98 -5.21 1.61 2.62
C VAL A 98 -6.72 1.48 2.41
N GLU A 99 -7.34 0.41 2.90
CA GLU A 99 -8.79 0.22 2.81
C GLU A 99 -9.54 1.35 3.51
N ARG A 100 -9.13 1.70 4.71
CA ARG A 100 -9.75 2.77 5.48
C ARG A 100 -9.62 4.11 4.76
N ALA A 101 -8.42 4.44 4.26
CA ALA A 101 -8.19 5.68 3.53
C ALA A 101 -9.00 5.72 2.22
N SER A 102 -9.03 4.61 1.49
CA SER A 102 -9.80 4.48 0.25
C SER A 102 -11.29 4.71 0.49
N SER A 103 -11.84 4.08 1.52
CA SER A 103 -13.26 4.23 1.89
C SER A 103 -13.58 5.66 2.31
N PHE A 104 -12.70 6.28 3.08
CA PHE A 104 -12.87 7.67 3.50
C PHE A 104 -12.91 8.61 2.30
N ILE A 105 -11.94 8.48 1.40
CA ILE A 105 -11.86 9.33 0.19
C ILE A 105 -13.11 9.17 -0.67
N ALA A 106 -13.61 7.95 -0.83
CA ALA A 106 -14.80 7.69 -1.61
C ALA A 106 -16.08 8.25 -0.97
N SER A 107 -16.10 8.38 0.36
CA SER A 107 -17.30 8.78 1.11
C SER A 107 -17.43 10.27 1.36
N VAL A 108 -16.37 11.05 1.15
CA VAL A 108 -16.37 12.50 1.44
C VAL A 108 -16.43 13.28 0.13
N ALA A 109 -17.47 14.10 -0.01
CA ALA A 109 -17.63 14.98 -1.16
C ALA A 109 -17.13 16.40 -0.82
N PRO A 110 -16.83 17.25 -1.83
CA PRO A 110 -16.44 18.64 -1.57
C PRO A 110 -17.43 19.42 -0.73
N ALA A 111 -18.74 19.16 -0.91
CA ALA A 111 -19.78 19.81 -0.10
C ALA A 111 -19.66 19.49 1.38
N ASP A 112 -19.19 18.30 1.74
CA ASP A 112 -18.99 17.91 3.14
C ASP A 112 -17.89 18.74 3.78
N LEU A 113 -16.84 19.05 3.02
CA LEU A 113 -15.74 19.89 3.50
C LEU A 113 -16.19 21.33 3.72
N ALA A 114 -17.01 21.87 2.81
CA ALA A 114 -17.53 23.22 2.94
C ALA A 114 -18.35 23.37 4.22
N ALA A 115 -19.20 22.38 4.54
CA ALA A 115 -19.98 22.37 5.76
C ALA A 115 -19.11 22.26 7.01
N TYR A 116 -18.05 21.49 6.94
CA TYR A 116 -17.12 21.28 8.06
C TYR A 116 -16.30 22.52 8.35
N GLN A 117 -15.90 23.27 7.30
CA GLN A 117 -15.05 24.45 7.41
C GLN A 117 -15.83 25.73 7.70
N ALA A 118 -17.13 25.69 7.51
CA ALA A 118 -17.99 26.84 7.83
C ALA A 118 -18.10 27.02 9.33
#